data_272dff4a46bee6595cb68741cab20b36
#
_entry.id   272dff4a46bee6595cb68741cab20b36
#
_cell.length_a   1.000
_cell.length_b   1.000
_cell.length_c   1.000
_cell.angle_alpha   90.00
_cell.angle_beta   90.00
_cell.angle_gamma   90.00
#
_symmetry.space_group_name_H-M   'P 1'
#
loop_
_entity.id
_entity.type
_entity.pdbx_description
1 polymer ?
#
loop_
_entity_poly.entity_id
_entity_poly.type
_entity_poly.pdbx_seq_one_letter_code
_entity_poly.pdbx_strand_id
1 'polypeptide(L)'
;MKWNKFRLKTTTEAEDIVSSMLADLGIEGVEIEDKIPLTESDKEQMFVDILPEIEADDGVAYLSFYLEEDEDKEKVLANVKKELGEMSAYVNVGACEIEESQTEDVDWVNNWKKYFHQFYVDDILIIPSWEDVKPSDEDKMVIHIDPGTAFGTGMHETTQLCIRQIRKYTTETTKILDVGCGSGILGMLALKFGAEHSVGTDLDPCAIDATYENMENNGISRDKYEVMIGNIIDDKEVQDKVGYECYDIVAANILAPVLVELTPVIVNQLKPGGIYITSGIIDDKEEMVKEAVAKAGLELLEVTYQGEWVCVTARKNA
;
A
#
# COMPACT_ATOMS: atom_id res chain seq x y z
N MET A 1 -23.49 -7.16 -0.93
CA MET A 1 -24.01 -8.56 -0.85
C MET A 1 -24.00 -8.97 0.61
N LYS A 2 -24.89 -9.86 1.06
CA LYS A 2 -24.85 -10.36 2.44
C LYS A 2 -24.17 -11.71 2.45
N TRP A 3 -23.29 -11.90 3.41
CA TRP A 3 -22.56 -13.14 3.59
C TRP A 3 -22.81 -13.71 4.98
N ASN A 4 -22.96 -15.01 5.06
CA ASN A 4 -22.95 -15.72 6.32
C ASN A 4 -21.47 -16.03 6.66
N LYS A 5 -20.93 -15.40 7.71
CA LYS A 5 -19.57 -15.64 8.21
C LYS A 5 -19.64 -16.74 9.29
N PHE A 6 -18.79 -17.73 9.14
CA PHE A 6 -18.59 -18.81 10.11
C PHE A 6 -17.16 -18.76 10.63
N ARG A 7 -17.00 -18.77 11.94
CA ARG A 7 -15.71 -18.79 12.60
C ARG A 7 -15.54 -20.11 13.34
N LEU A 8 -14.67 -20.96 12.82
CA LEU A 8 -14.37 -22.30 13.33
C LEU A 8 -13.16 -22.21 14.26
N LYS A 9 -13.31 -22.67 15.51
CA LYS A 9 -12.22 -22.78 16.47
C LYS A 9 -11.55 -24.15 16.33
N THR A 10 -10.24 -24.14 16.08
CA THR A 10 -9.40 -25.35 15.96
C THR A 10 -8.08 -25.17 16.74
N THR A 11 -7.09 -25.99 16.45
CA THR A 11 -5.73 -25.86 17.01
C THR A 11 -4.76 -25.39 15.93
N THR A 12 -3.67 -24.75 16.33
CA THR A 12 -2.58 -24.35 15.41
C THR A 12 -1.93 -25.55 14.71
N GLU A 13 -1.97 -26.76 15.35
CA GLU A 13 -1.50 -28.01 14.74
C GLU A 13 -2.40 -28.47 13.56
N ALA A 14 -3.69 -28.15 13.61
CA ALA A 14 -4.69 -28.66 12.65
C ALA A 14 -5.12 -27.62 11.60
N GLU A 15 -4.73 -26.36 11.70
CA GLU A 15 -5.27 -25.27 10.88
C GLU A 15 -5.07 -25.50 9.37
N ASP A 16 -3.88 -25.91 8.94
CA ASP A 16 -3.59 -26.19 7.53
C ASP A 16 -4.43 -27.33 6.96
N ILE A 17 -4.59 -28.42 7.74
CA ILE A 17 -5.37 -29.58 7.33
C ILE A 17 -6.85 -29.23 7.30
N VAL A 18 -7.33 -28.46 8.27
CA VAL A 18 -8.73 -27.99 8.31
C VAL A 18 -9.01 -27.01 7.17
N SER A 19 -8.07 -26.11 6.86
CA SER A 19 -8.17 -25.21 5.71
C SER A 19 -8.25 -25.99 4.39
N SER A 20 -7.41 -26.99 4.21
CA SER A 20 -7.45 -27.88 3.04
C SER A 20 -8.77 -28.64 2.93
N MET A 21 -9.30 -29.14 4.04
CA MET A 21 -10.61 -29.82 4.08
C MET A 21 -11.73 -28.87 3.69
N LEU A 22 -11.73 -27.63 4.14
CA LEU A 22 -12.72 -26.63 3.74
C LEU A 22 -12.65 -26.36 2.23
N ALA A 23 -11.46 -26.27 1.66
CA ALA A 23 -11.27 -26.12 0.21
C ALA A 23 -11.79 -27.35 -0.58
N ASP A 24 -11.56 -28.56 -0.08
CA ASP A 24 -12.08 -29.80 -0.68
C ASP A 24 -13.65 -29.86 -0.66
N LEU A 25 -14.27 -29.18 0.29
CA LEU A 25 -15.73 -29.03 0.36
C LEU A 25 -16.26 -27.89 -0.54
N GLY A 26 -15.38 -27.22 -1.30
CA GLY A 26 -15.73 -26.11 -2.20
C GLY A 26 -15.84 -24.75 -1.51
N ILE A 27 -15.32 -24.61 -0.30
CA ILE A 27 -15.25 -23.34 0.42
C ILE A 27 -13.92 -22.68 0.05
N GLU A 28 -13.98 -21.70 -0.85
CA GLU A 28 -12.81 -20.92 -1.29
C GLU A 28 -12.64 -19.69 -0.40
N GLY A 29 -11.38 -19.40 -0.03
CA GLY A 29 -11.03 -18.23 0.77
C GLY A 29 -11.32 -18.40 2.27
N VAL A 30 -10.33 -18.94 2.99
CA VAL A 30 -10.37 -19.10 4.45
C VAL A 30 -9.38 -18.12 5.08
N GLU A 31 -9.87 -17.32 6.04
CA GLU A 31 -9.01 -16.47 6.88
C GLU A 31 -8.55 -17.30 8.08
N ILE A 32 -7.23 -17.33 8.32
CA ILE A 32 -6.64 -18.01 9.48
C ILE A 32 -6.17 -16.95 10.47
N GLU A 33 -6.62 -17.04 11.70
CA GLU A 33 -6.19 -16.23 12.84
C GLU A 33 -5.51 -17.14 13.85
N ASP A 34 -4.19 -17.03 13.98
CA ASP A 34 -3.38 -17.78 14.92
C ASP A 34 -2.37 -16.86 15.65
N LYS A 35 -1.57 -17.44 16.53
CA LYS A 35 -0.48 -16.77 17.24
C LYS A 35 0.87 -17.46 16.99
N ILE A 36 1.00 -18.15 15.86
CA ILE A 36 2.26 -18.77 15.47
C ILE A 36 3.27 -17.67 15.18
N PRO A 37 4.47 -17.71 15.83
CA PRO A 37 5.50 -16.73 15.56
C PRO A 37 5.96 -16.79 14.09
N LEU A 38 6.01 -15.62 13.45
CA LEU A 38 6.51 -15.49 12.08
C LEU A 38 7.97 -15.99 12.00
N THR A 39 8.25 -16.79 10.98
CA THR A 39 9.63 -17.20 10.68
C THR A 39 10.43 -16.03 10.11
N GLU A 40 11.76 -16.11 10.13
CA GLU A 40 12.61 -15.08 9.50
C GLU A 40 12.30 -14.95 8.00
N SER A 41 11.99 -16.07 7.32
CA SER A 41 11.57 -16.05 5.91
C SER A 41 10.25 -15.31 5.70
N ASP A 42 9.28 -15.49 6.61
CA ASP A 42 7.99 -14.79 6.52
C ASP A 42 8.18 -13.29 6.73
N LYS A 43 9.01 -12.91 7.70
CA LYS A 43 9.36 -11.50 7.96
C LYS A 43 10.03 -10.85 6.75
N GLU A 44 10.95 -11.55 6.09
CA GLU A 44 11.60 -11.05 4.87
C GLU A 44 10.61 -10.86 3.71
N GLN A 45 9.61 -11.75 3.58
CA GLN A 45 8.60 -11.69 2.51
C GLN A 45 7.50 -10.65 2.76
N MET A 46 7.20 -10.34 4.00
CA MET A 46 6.13 -9.40 4.36
C MET A 46 6.48 -7.95 4.05
N PHE A 47 7.75 -7.60 3.86
CA PHE A 47 8.22 -6.23 3.61
C PHE A 47 7.65 -5.21 4.63
N VAL A 48 7.54 -5.59 5.90
CA VAL A 48 7.02 -4.75 6.99
C VAL A 48 8.17 -4.30 7.87
N ASP A 49 8.32 -2.99 8.05
CA ASP A 49 9.39 -2.43 8.87
C ASP A 49 9.14 -2.61 10.38
N ILE A 50 7.89 -2.57 10.79
CA ILE A 50 7.47 -2.77 12.18
C ILE A 50 6.56 -3.98 12.23
N LEU A 51 7.03 -5.07 12.82
CA LEU A 51 6.22 -6.27 13.01
C LEU A 51 5.31 -6.08 14.22
N PRO A 52 4.03 -6.49 14.13
CA PRO A 52 3.14 -6.46 15.27
C PRO A 52 3.69 -7.38 16.38
N GLU A 53 3.58 -6.96 17.65
CA GLU A 53 3.85 -7.84 18.78
C GLU A 53 2.77 -8.93 18.80
N ILE A 54 3.16 -10.16 18.46
CA ILE A 54 2.29 -11.33 18.52
C ILE A 54 2.45 -11.96 19.91
N GLU A 55 1.33 -12.21 20.59
CA GLU A 55 1.33 -12.98 21.83
C GLU A 55 1.88 -14.39 21.57
N ALA A 56 2.39 -15.05 22.63
CA ALA A 56 2.86 -16.43 22.50
C ALA A 56 1.74 -17.36 22.03
N ASP A 57 2.06 -18.29 21.13
CA ASP A 57 1.12 -19.31 20.66
C ASP A 57 0.52 -20.07 21.84
N ASP A 58 -0.80 -20.03 21.92
CA ASP A 58 -1.61 -20.73 22.94
C ASP A 58 -2.21 -22.05 22.42
N GLY A 59 -1.81 -22.46 21.21
CA GLY A 59 -2.26 -23.68 20.55
C GLY A 59 -3.68 -23.57 19.97
N VAL A 60 -4.24 -22.35 19.85
CA VAL A 60 -5.59 -22.11 19.34
C VAL A 60 -5.51 -21.32 18.04
N ALA A 61 -6.21 -21.81 17.02
CA ALA A 61 -6.43 -21.12 15.77
C ALA A 61 -7.92 -20.94 15.47
N TYR A 62 -8.25 -19.91 14.71
CA TYR A 62 -9.60 -19.68 14.22
C TYR A 62 -9.56 -19.58 12.68
N LEU A 63 -10.46 -20.33 12.04
CA LEU A 63 -10.65 -20.28 10.60
C LEU A 63 -11.99 -19.63 10.30
N SER A 64 -11.97 -18.48 9.62
CA SER A 64 -13.20 -17.81 9.18
C SER A 64 -13.44 -18.10 7.72
N PHE A 65 -14.65 -18.52 7.36
CA PHE A 65 -15.09 -18.74 6.00
C PHE A 65 -16.48 -18.15 5.76
N TYR A 66 -16.83 -17.96 4.49
CA TYR A 66 -17.99 -17.19 4.07
C TYR A 66 -18.83 -18.00 3.09
N LEU A 67 -20.15 -17.92 3.25
CA LEU A 67 -21.14 -18.51 2.33
C LEU A 67 -22.09 -17.41 1.85
N GLU A 68 -22.52 -17.49 0.60
CA GLU A 68 -23.55 -16.58 0.07
C GLU A 68 -24.88 -16.76 0.80
N GLU A 69 -25.75 -15.73 0.79
CA GLU A 69 -27.02 -15.76 1.53
C GLU A 69 -27.98 -16.85 1.01
N ASP A 70 -27.86 -17.21 -0.27
CA ASP A 70 -28.69 -18.22 -0.95
C ASP A 70 -28.11 -19.65 -0.89
N GLU A 71 -26.92 -19.84 -0.36
CA GLU A 71 -26.32 -21.15 -0.15
C GLU A 71 -27.00 -21.92 1.00
N ASP A 72 -27.11 -23.25 0.84
CA ASP A 72 -27.62 -24.12 1.87
C ASP A 72 -26.62 -24.33 3.01
N LYS A 73 -26.58 -23.32 3.90
CA LYS A 73 -25.64 -23.29 5.04
C LYS A 73 -25.77 -24.53 5.95
N GLU A 74 -26.98 -25.06 6.13
CA GLU A 74 -27.20 -26.22 7.00
C GLU A 74 -26.49 -27.45 6.43
N LYS A 75 -26.59 -27.63 5.12
CA LYS A 75 -25.92 -28.74 4.42
C LYS A 75 -24.41 -28.59 4.44
N VAL A 76 -23.88 -27.37 4.19
CA VAL A 76 -22.44 -27.13 4.23
C VAL A 76 -21.91 -27.39 5.64
N LEU A 77 -22.52 -26.81 6.67
CA LEU A 77 -22.10 -27.00 8.06
C LEU A 77 -22.19 -28.46 8.51
N ALA A 78 -23.20 -29.23 8.03
CA ALA A 78 -23.28 -30.63 8.32
C ALA A 78 -22.10 -31.40 7.72
N ASN A 79 -21.69 -31.09 6.48
CA ASN A 79 -20.54 -31.70 5.85
C ASN A 79 -19.22 -31.30 6.59
N VAL A 80 -19.05 -30.04 6.91
CA VAL A 80 -17.88 -29.57 7.69
C VAL A 80 -17.77 -30.32 9.01
N LYS A 81 -18.86 -30.42 9.78
CA LYS A 81 -18.88 -31.13 11.07
C LYS A 81 -18.59 -32.63 10.92
N LYS A 82 -19.06 -33.24 9.84
CA LYS A 82 -18.82 -34.66 9.55
C LYS A 82 -17.33 -34.88 9.30
N GLU A 83 -16.72 -34.12 8.41
CA GLU A 83 -15.30 -34.25 8.06
C GLU A 83 -14.38 -33.95 9.28
N LEU A 84 -14.69 -32.90 10.08
CA LEU A 84 -13.98 -32.61 11.33
C LEU A 84 -14.07 -33.80 12.31
N GLY A 85 -15.26 -34.46 12.40
CA GLY A 85 -15.43 -35.65 13.21
C GLY A 85 -14.56 -36.83 12.75
N GLU A 86 -14.42 -37.02 11.44
CA GLU A 86 -13.53 -38.04 10.88
C GLU A 86 -12.06 -37.71 11.10
N MET A 87 -11.65 -36.45 10.92
CA MET A 87 -10.30 -35.99 11.15
C MET A 87 -9.84 -36.08 12.62
N SER A 88 -10.77 -35.91 13.55
CA SER A 88 -10.47 -35.97 15.00
C SER A 88 -9.92 -37.33 15.45
N ALA A 89 -10.04 -38.37 14.63
CA ALA A 89 -9.47 -39.70 14.89
C ALA A 89 -7.94 -39.73 14.64
N TYR A 90 -7.39 -38.76 13.90
CA TYR A 90 -6.02 -38.76 13.43
C TYR A 90 -5.21 -37.50 13.86
N VAL A 91 -5.90 -36.39 14.06
CA VAL A 91 -5.31 -35.08 14.41
C VAL A 91 -6.16 -34.42 15.51
N ASN A 92 -5.52 -33.67 16.40
CA ASN A 92 -6.23 -32.91 17.42
C ASN A 92 -6.85 -31.65 16.79
N VAL A 93 -8.08 -31.73 16.34
CA VAL A 93 -8.84 -30.60 15.74
C VAL A 93 -9.45 -29.64 16.77
N GLY A 94 -9.20 -29.84 18.06
CA GLY A 94 -9.71 -28.99 19.13
C GLY A 94 -11.22 -29.12 19.36
N ALA A 95 -11.84 -28.03 19.83
CA ALA A 95 -13.26 -28.02 20.19
C ALA A 95 -14.20 -28.02 18.98
N CYS A 96 -13.75 -27.62 17.81
CA CYS A 96 -14.53 -27.50 16.56
C CYS A 96 -15.83 -26.69 16.74
N GLU A 97 -15.81 -25.71 17.64
CA GLU A 97 -16.93 -24.77 17.83
C GLU A 97 -17.03 -23.86 16.61
N ILE A 98 -18.24 -23.74 16.05
CA ILE A 98 -18.50 -22.85 14.92
C ILE A 98 -19.44 -21.75 15.38
N GLU A 99 -18.96 -20.52 15.34
CA GLU A 99 -19.77 -19.33 15.59
C GLU A 99 -20.31 -18.82 14.26
N GLU A 100 -21.61 -18.51 14.21
CA GLU A 100 -22.28 -17.93 13.05
C GLU A 100 -22.51 -16.45 13.26
N SER A 101 -22.16 -15.65 12.26
CA SER A 101 -22.45 -14.21 12.19
C SER A 101 -22.82 -13.82 10.76
N GLN A 102 -23.35 -12.64 10.57
CA GLN A 102 -23.60 -12.09 9.22
C GLN A 102 -22.70 -10.88 8.99
N THR A 103 -22.17 -10.78 7.79
CA THR A 103 -21.45 -9.59 7.33
C THR A 103 -22.04 -9.11 6.02
N GLU A 104 -22.02 -7.81 5.80
CA GLU A 104 -22.47 -7.20 4.56
C GLU A 104 -21.27 -6.57 3.86
N ASP A 105 -21.14 -6.76 2.55
CA ASP A 105 -20.09 -6.11 1.74
C ASP A 105 -20.08 -4.59 1.92
N VAL A 106 -21.27 -4.02 2.16
CA VAL A 106 -21.45 -2.58 2.39
C VAL A 106 -20.67 -2.09 3.62
N ASP A 107 -20.52 -2.93 4.65
CA ASP A 107 -19.81 -2.55 5.87
C ASP A 107 -18.29 -2.56 5.68
N TRP A 108 -17.77 -3.44 4.85
CA TRP A 108 -16.33 -3.48 4.52
C TRP A 108 -15.93 -2.34 3.59
N VAL A 109 -16.66 -2.15 2.50
CA VAL A 109 -16.35 -1.16 1.46
C VAL A 109 -16.49 0.28 1.96
N ASN A 110 -17.33 0.56 2.95
CA ASN A 110 -17.60 1.93 3.39
C ASN A 110 -17.26 2.22 4.86
N ASN A 111 -16.97 1.19 5.69
CA ASN A 111 -16.76 1.41 7.12
C ASN A 111 -15.50 2.24 7.42
N TRP A 112 -14.46 2.07 6.63
CA TRP A 112 -13.22 2.85 6.73
C TRP A 112 -13.43 4.35 6.40
N LYS A 113 -14.42 4.71 5.55
CA LYS A 113 -14.77 6.11 5.23
C LYS A 113 -15.15 6.91 6.47
N LYS A 114 -15.65 6.26 7.51
CA LYS A 114 -16.01 6.90 8.79
C LYS A 114 -14.80 7.33 9.62
N TYR A 115 -13.63 6.78 9.33
CA TYR A 115 -12.38 7.02 10.06
C TYR A 115 -11.41 7.92 9.32
N PHE A 116 -11.63 8.13 8.00
CA PHE A 116 -10.81 9.01 7.20
C PHE A 116 -11.49 10.38 7.07
N HIS A 117 -10.85 11.39 7.64
CA HIS A 117 -11.32 12.78 7.64
C HIS A 117 -10.29 13.71 7.02
N GLN A 118 -10.72 14.91 6.62
CA GLN A 118 -9.82 15.94 6.12
C GLN A 118 -8.71 16.27 7.13
N PHE A 119 -7.54 16.54 6.63
CA PHE A 119 -6.38 16.96 7.41
C PHE A 119 -5.48 17.91 6.59
N TYR A 120 -4.46 18.47 7.26
CA TYR A 120 -3.56 19.40 6.62
C TYR A 120 -2.13 18.88 6.58
N VAL A 121 -1.47 19.13 5.44
CA VAL A 121 -0.02 19.09 5.32
C VAL A 121 0.41 20.53 5.02
N ASP A 122 0.94 21.21 6.03
CA ASP A 122 1.24 22.64 6.03
C ASP A 122 0.00 23.49 5.64
N ASP A 123 -0.04 24.13 4.47
CA ASP A 123 -1.16 24.90 3.94
C ASP A 123 -2.01 24.15 2.90
N ILE A 124 -1.77 22.85 2.71
CA ILE A 124 -2.49 21.99 1.79
C ILE A 124 -3.59 21.26 2.56
N LEU A 125 -4.84 21.40 2.13
CA LEU A 125 -5.95 20.61 2.62
C LEU A 125 -6.05 19.32 1.81
N ILE A 126 -5.89 18.18 2.49
CA ILE A 126 -6.18 16.85 1.94
C ILE A 126 -7.53 16.42 2.47
N ILE A 127 -8.47 16.15 1.57
CA ILE A 127 -9.86 15.92 1.90
C ILE A 127 -10.43 14.80 1.02
N PRO A 128 -11.22 13.85 1.57
CA PRO A 128 -11.91 12.86 0.75
C PRO A 128 -13.03 13.50 -0.08
N SER A 129 -13.39 12.85 -1.20
CA SER A 129 -14.40 13.39 -2.14
C SER A 129 -15.80 13.52 -1.55
N TRP A 130 -16.10 12.78 -0.47
CA TRP A 130 -17.40 12.82 0.22
C TRP A 130 -17.51 13.88 1.32
N GLU A 131 -16.47 14.65 1.59
CA GLU A 131 -16.49 15.79 2.52
C GLU A 131 -16.48 17.11 1.75
N ASP A 132 -17.22 18.09 2.27
CA ASP A 132 -17.25 19.44 1.69
C ASP A 132 -16.10 20.30 2.24
N VAL A 133 -15.47 21.07 1.35
CA VAL A 133 -14.48 22.08 1.76
C VAL A 133 -15.17 23.18 2.54
N LYS A 134 -14.69 23.47 3.75
CA LYS A 134 -15.25 24.52 4.60
C LYS A 134 -14.96 25.90 4.03
N PRO A 135 -15.85 26.90 4.21
CA PRO A 135 -15.60 28.27 3.75
C PRO A 135 -14.29 28.91 4.26
N SER A 136 -13.80 28.45 5.41
CA SER A 136 -12.49 28.87 5.95
C SER A 136 -11.28 28.40 5.15
N ASP A 137 -11.49 27.46 4.25
CA ASP A 137 -10.42 26.76 3.53
C ASP A 137 -10.47 26.96 2.01
N GLU A 138 -11.42 27.81 1.53
CA GLU A 138 -11.58 28.12 0.09
C GLU A 138 -10.33 28.72 -0.55
N ASP A 139 -9.51 29.43 0.22
CA ASP A 139 -8.25 30.05 -0.25
C ASP A 139 -7.04 29.10 -0.20
N LYS A 140 -7.22 27.88 0.31
CA LYS A 140 -6.13 26.90 0.45
C LYS A 140 -5.96 26.06 -0.81
N MET A 141 -4.78 25.46 -0.95
CA MET A 141 -4.59 24.42 -1.93
C MET A 141 -5.34 23.17 -1.46
N VAL A 142 -6.32 22.73 -2.23
CA VAL A 142 -7.14 21.56 -1.92
C VAL A 142 -6.75 20.41 -2.86
N ILE A 143 -6.61 19.21 -2.29
CA ILE A 143 -6.51 17.96 -3.03
C ILE A 143 -7.49 16.94 -2.46
N HIS A 144 -8.29 16.36 -3.35
CA HIS A 144 -9.20 15.28 -3.02
C HIS A 144 -8.48 13.93 -3.14
N ILE A 145 -8.43 13.17 -2.07
CA ILE A 145 -7.86 11.81 -2.04
C ILE A 145 -8.87 10.89 -1.40
N ASP A 146 -9.33 9.94 -2.16
CA ASP A 146 -10.13 8.84 -1.64
C ASP A 146 -9.19 7.68 -1.31
N PRO A 147 -9.07 7.34 -0.01
CA PRO A 147 -8.33 6.14 0.35
C PRO A 147 -9.12 4.93 -0.18
N GLY A 148 -8.57 4.32 -1.20
CA GLY A 148 -9.09 3.07 -1.75
C GLY A 148 -8.34 1.86 -1.19
N THR A 149 -8.17 0.85 -2.02
CA THR A 149 -7.30 -0.31 -1.74
C THR A 149 -5.81 0.03 -1.94
N ALA A 150 -5.49 1.14 -2.61
CA ALA A 150 -4.13 1.58 -2.86
C ALA A 150 -3.56 2.40 -1.68
N PHE A 151 -2.26 2.25 -1.42
CA PHE A 151 -1.52 3.02 -0.41
C PHE A 151 -1.41 4.51 -0.80
N GLY A 152 -1.21 5.39 0.20
CA GLY A 152 -0.86 6.79 -0.05
C GLY A 152 -2.00 7.78 0.18
N THR A 153 -2.65 7.74 1.35
CA THR A 153 -3.69 8.71 1.73
C THR A 153 -3.14 10.12 2.00
N GLY A 154 -1.82 10.25 2.14
CA GLY A 154 -1.18 11.51 2.54
C GLY A 154 -1.04 11.71 4.04
N MET A 155 -1.70 10.92 4.89
CA MET A 155 -1.63 11.06 6.35
C MET A 155 -0.28 10.62 6.91
N HIS A 156 0.35 9.62 6.31
CA HIS A 156 1.60 9.06 6.80
C HIS A 156 2.74 10.08 6.68
N GLU A 157 3.63 10.09 7.66
CA GLU A 157 4.77 11.00 7.77
C GLU A 157 5.66 10.98 6.53
N THR A 158 5.89 9.79 5.96
CA THR A 158 6.71 9.62 4.76
C THR A 158 6.15 10.35 3.55
N THR A 159 4.83 10.30 3.37
CA THR A 159 4.14 11.03 2.29
C THR A 159 4.25 12.53 2.49
N GLN A 160 4.06 13.01 3.73
CA GLN A 160 4.20 14.43 4.07
C GLN A 160 5.62 14.94 3.83
N LEU A 161 6.63 14.15 4.17
CA LEU A 161 8.03 14.46 3.89
C LEU A 161 8.28 14.61 2.39
N CYS A 162 7.80 13.65 1.57
CA CYS A 162 7.91 13.74 0.11
C CYS A 162 7.19 14.96 -0.46
N ILE A 163 5.98 15.26 0.00
CA ILE A 163 5.21 16.44 -0.44
C ILE A 163 6.02 17.73 -0.26
N ARG A 164 6.64 17.92 0.90
CA ARG A 164 7.47 19.10 1.19
C ARG A 164 8.66 19.21 0.27
N GLN A 165 9.32 18.09 -0.02
CA GLN A 165 10.47 18.06 -0.93
C GLN A 165 10.04 18.32 -2.38
N ILE A 166 8.97 17.68 -2.85
CA ILE A 166 8.42 17.92 -4.20
C ILE A 166 8.07 19.39 -4.36
N ARG A 167 7.36 20.00 -3.40
CA ARG A 167 7.02 21.43 -3.42
C ARG A 167 8.25 22.34 -3.55
N LYS A 168 9.33 22.00 -2.85
CA LYS A 168 10.57 22.77 -2.82
C LYS A 168 11.28 22.81 -4.18
N TYR A 169 11.22 21.70 -4.93
CA TYR A 169 11.98 21.55 -6.18
C TYR A 169 11.13 21.65 -7.45
N THR A 170 9.80 21.70 -7.33
CA THR A 170 8.91 21.84 -8.49
C THR A 170 8.94 23.24 -9.07
N THR A 171 9.01 23.31 -10.40
CA THR A 171 8.91 24.51 -11.22
C THR A 171 7.88 24.30 -12.34
N GLU A 172 7.54 25.33 -13.09
CA GLU A 172 6.57 25.27 -14.21
C GLU A 172 6.98 24.34 -15.36
N THR A 173 8.24 23.96 -15.46
CA THR A 173 8.78 23.06 -16.49
C THR A 173 9.12 21.67 -15.94
N THR A 174 8.81 21.42 -14.69
CA THR A 174 9.14 20.14 -14.02
C THR A 174 8.36 18.99 -14.62
N LYS A 175 9.08 17.94 -15.01
CA LYS A 175 8.53 16.60 -15.25
C LYS A 175 8.91 15.69 -14.10
N ILE A 176 7.91 15.08 -13.48
CA ILE A 176 8.09 14.19 -12.34
C ILE A 176 7.76 12.75 -12.70
N LEU A 177 8.57 11.81 -12.17
CA LEU A 177 8.29 10.39 -12.14
C LEU A 177 8.00 9.99 -10.69
N ASP A 178 6.85 9.40 -10.45
CA ASP A 178 6.37 8.88 -9.16
C ASP A 178 6.43 7.36 -9.18
N VAL A 179 7.41 6.77 -8.47
CA VAL A 179 7.65 5.32 -8.46
C VAL A 179 6.99 4.69 -7.24
N GLY A 180 6.08 3.74 -7.47
CA GLY A 180 5.15 3.26 -6.45
C GLY A 180 4.09 4.33 -6.15
N CYS A 181 3.38 4.76 -7.20
CA CYS A 181 2.52 5.95 -7.12
C CYS A 181 1.29 5.77 -6.24
N GLY A 182 0.81 4.54 -6.02
CA GLY A 182 -0.34 4.22 -5.18
C GLY A 182 -1.57 5.04 -5.53
N SER A 183 -2.01 5.91 -4.62
CA SER A 183 -3.14 6.83 -4.85
C SER A 183 -2.87 7.94 -5.88
N GLY A 184 -1.61 8.12 -6.31
CA GLY A 184 -1.16 9.18 -7.20
C GLY A 184 -0.95 10.54 -6.52
N ILE A 185 -1.01 10.63 -5.20
CA ILE A 185 -0.98 11.89 -4.45
C ILE A 185 0.26 12.73 -4.74
N LEU A 186 1.45 12.11 -4.83
CA LEU A 186 2.71 12.83 -5.05
C LEU A 186 2.75 13.45 -6.45
N GLY A 187 2.40 12.67 -7.48
CA GLY A 187 2.31 13.15 -8.85
C GLY A 187 1.27 14.24 -9.04
N MET A 188 0.08 14.10 -8.43
CA MET A 188 -0.98 15.11 -8.49
C MET A 188 -0.60 16.40 -7.77
N LEU A 189 0.04 16.32 -6.60
CA LEU A 189 0.53 17.51 -5.89
C LEU A 189 1.64 18.21 -6.65
N ALA A 190 2.53 17.47 -7.33
CA ALA A 190 3.52 18.10 -8.21
C ALA A 190 2.85 18.95 -9.30
N LEU A 191 1.78 18.44 -9.93
CA LEU A 191 1.00 19.21 -10.91
C LEU A 191 0.32 20.44 -10.29
N LYS A 192 -0.24 20.31 -9.09
CA LYS A 192 -0.82 21.45 -8.36
C LYS A 192 0.22 22.49 -7.94
N PHE A 193 1.46 22.09 -7.72
CA PHE A 193 2.60 23.00 -7.49
C PHE A 193 3.13 23.65 -8.78
N GLY A 194 2.60 23.27 -9.92
CA GLY A 194 2.92 23.86 -11.22
C GLY A 194 3.77 22.99 -12.14
N ALA A 195 4.01 21.71 -11.82
CA ALA A 195 4.73 20.82 -12.73
C ALA A 195 4.03 20.71 -14.11
N GLU A 196 4.82 20.56 -15.15
CA GLU A 196 4.35 20.44 -16.53
C GLU A 196 3.63 19.08 -16.73
N HIS A 197 4.23 18.01 -16.21
CA HIS A 197 3.76 16.64 -16.46
C HIS A 197 4.20 15.69 -15.34
N SER A 198 3.36 14.68 -15.08
CA SER A 198 3.63 13.60 -14.14
C SER A 198 3.51 12.24 -14.83
N VAL A 199 4.36 11.30 -14.45
CA VAL A 199 4.28 9.89 -14.82
C VAL A 199 4.34 9.08 -13.54
N GLY A 200 3.47 8.07 -13.39
CA GLY A 200 3.46 7.13 -12.27
C GLY A 200 3.74 5.71 -12.73
N THR A 201 4.42 4.93 -11.90
CA THR A 201 4.53 3.49 -12.07
C THR A 201 4.14 2.80 -10.77
N ASP A 202 3.45 1.66 -10.88
CA ASP A 202 3.13 0.82 -9.72
C ASP A 202 3.09 -0.66 -10.13
N LEU A 203 3.27 -1.55 -9.15
CA LEU A 203 3.14 -3.00 -9.33
C LEU A 203 1.69 -3.47 -9.19
N ASP A 204 0.91 -2.73 -8.40
CA ASP A 204 -0.48 -3.07 -8.08
C ASP A 204 -1.43 -2.48 -9.13
N PRO A 205 -2.21 -3.32 -9.84
CA PRO A 205 -3.25 -2.84 -10.73
C PRO A 205 -4.26 -1.90 -10.07
N CYS A 206 -4.56 -2.10 -8.77
CA CYS A 206 -5.46 -1.25 -8.01
C CYS A 206 -4.96 0.19 -7.90
N ALA A 207 -3.63 0.41 -7.90
CA ALA A 207 -3.04 1.74 -7.89
C ALA A 207 -3.37 2.55 -9.15
N ILE A 208 -3.48 1.89 -10.31
CA ILE A 208 -3.82 2.54 -11.59
C ILE A 208 -5.23 3.12 -11.52
N ASP A 209 -6.20 2.31 -11.07
CA ASP A 209 -7.59 2.73 -10.96
C ASP A 209 -7.73 3.83 -9.90
N ALA A 210 -7.12 3.65 -8.72
CA ALA A 210 -7.14 4.62 -7.64
C ALA A 210 -6.54 5.98 -8.06
N THR A 211 -5.39 5.97 -8.77
CA THR A 211 -4.79 7.20 -9.28
C THR A 211 -5.71 7.91 -10.27
N TYR A 212 -6.34 7.19 -11.21
CA TYR A 212 -7.24 7.80 -12.17
C TYR A 212 -8.53 8.34 -11.55
N GLU A 213 -9.11 7.65 -10.57
CA GLU A 213 -10.26 8.13 -9.79
C GLU A 213 -9.91 9.42 -9.03
N ASN A 214 -8.77 9.43 -8.34
CA ASN A 214 -8.31 10.63 -7.64
C ASN A 214 -8.00 11.79 -8.59
N MET A 215 -7.44 11.53 -9.77
CA MET A 215 -7.25 12.55 -10.81
C MET A 215 -8.57 13.17 -11.25
N GLU A 216 -9.61 12.35 -11.46
CA GLU A 216 -10.95 12.83 -11.85
C GLU A 216 -11.54 13.71 -10.74
N ASN A 217 -11.45 13.30 -9.48
CA ASN A 217 -11.89 14.08 -8.31
C ASN A 217 -11.18 15.45 -8.20
N ASN A 218 -9.96 15.56 -8.76
CA ASN A 218 -9.17 16.79 -8.77
C ASN A 218 -9.21 17.57 -10.10
N GLY A 219 -9.97 17.13 -11.09
CA GLY A 219 -10.03 17.75 -12.40
C GLY A 219 -8.71 17.70 -13.19
N ILE A 220 -7.85 16.71 -12.91
CA ILE A 220 -6.57 16.50 -13.57
C ILE A 220 -6.79 15.59 -14.77
N SER A 221 -6.43 16.06 -15.96
CA SER A 221 -6.61 15.27 -17.19
C SER A 221 -5.49 14.22 -17.38
N ARG A 222 -5.81 13.13 -18.06
CA ARG A 222 -4.89 12.01 -18.30
C ARG A 222 -3.68 12.35 -19.14
N ASP A 223 -3.75 13.42 -19.93
CA ASP A 223 -2.61 13.95 -20.68
C ASP A 223 -1.60 14.69 -19.79
N LYS A 224 -1.95 14.99 -18.56
CA LYS A 224 -1.06 15.60 -17.56
C LYS A 224 -0.42 14.59 -16.62
N TYR A 225 -1.09 13.48 -16.38
CA TYR A 225 -0.57 12.42 -15.51
C TYR A 225 -0.87 11.06 -16.15
N GLU A 226 0.16 10.39 -16.63
CA GLU A 226 0.11 9.03 -17.14
C GLU A 226 0.52 8.05 -16.06
N VAL A 227 -0.18 6.91 -15.96
CA VAL A 227 0.15 5.85 -14.99
C VAL A 227 0.33 4.53 -15.71
N MET A 228 1.38 3.79 -15.35
CA MET A 228 1.74 2.51 -15.95
C MET A 228 1.90 1.43 -14.89
N ILE A 229 1.39 0.23 -15.18
CA ILE A 229 1.67 -0.96 -14.37
C ILE A 229 3.03 -1.55 -14.79
N GLY A 230 3.85 -1.93 -13.81
CA GLY A 230 5.06 -2.70 -14.03
C GLY A 230 6.20 -2.34 -13.07
N ASN A 231 7.19 -3.23 -13.02
CA ASN A 231 8.37 -3.08 -12.19
C ASN A 231 9.48 -2.32 -12.93
N ILE A 232 9.70 -1.06 -12.59
CA ILE A 232 10.74 -0.26 -13.22
C ILE A 232 12.16 -0.73 -12.88
N ILE A 233 12.35 -1.57 -11.86
CA ILE A 233 13.67 -2.05 -11.44
C ILE A 233 14.23 -3.05 -12.46
N ASP A 234 13.43 -4.02 -12.86
CA ASP A 234 13.86 -5.15 -13.69
C ASP A 234 13.17 -5.27 -15.05
N ASP A 235 12.02 -4.57 -15.26
CA ASP A 235 11.32 -4.59 -16.53
C ASP A 235 11.83 -3.50 -17.49
N LYS A 236 12.59 -3.97 -18.48
CA LYS A 236 13.16 -3.11 -19.53
C LYS A 236 12.09 -2.40 -20.37
N GLU A 237 10.94 -3.03 -20.60
CA GLU A 237 9.86 -2.42 -21.38
C GLU A 237 9.24 -1.25 -20.62
N VAL A 238 9.10 -1.36 -19.29
CA VAL A 238 8.65 -0.27 -18.42
C VAL A 238 9.67 0.86 -18.45
N GLN A 239 10.97 0.57 -18.28
CA GLN A 239 12.03 1.58 -18.34
C GLN A 239 12.03 2.34 -19.68
N ASP A 240 11.87 1.62 -20.80
CA ASP A 240 11.87 2.20 -22.15
C ASP A 240 10.61 3.09 -22.38
N LYS A 241 9.47 2.69 -21.85
CA LYS A 241 8.23 3.49 -21.93
C LYS A 241 8.29 4.74 -21.04
N VAL A 242 8.81 4.61 -19.81
CA VAL A 242 9.03 5.73 -18.90
C VAL A 242 10.00 6.73 -19.51
N GLY A 243 11.05 6.25 -20.18
CA GLY A 243 12.05 7.08 -20.85
C GLY A 243 13.26 7.38 -19.98
N TYR A 244 14.32 7.87 -20.62
CA TYR A 244 15.63 8.13 -20.01
C TYR A 244 15.96 9.60 -20.04
N GLU A 245 16.63 10.10 -18.97
CA GLU A 245 17.11 11.47 -18.84
C GLU A 245 16.05 12.53 -19.16
N CYS A 246 14.78 12.25 -18.79
CA CYS A 246 13.67 13.14 -19.11
C CYS A 246 12.95 13.73 -17.89
N TYR A 247 13.29 13.29 -16.65
CA TYR A 247 12.64 13.77 -15.44
C TYR A 247 13.53 14.74 -14.66
N ASP A 248 12.93 15.84 -14.23
CA ASP A 248 13.54 16.82 -13.35
C ASP A 248 13.48 16.37 -11.89
N ILE A 249 12.41 15.63 -11.53
CA ILE A 249 12.22 15.01 -10.23
C ILE A 249 11.85 13.53 -10.41
N VAL A 250 12.45 12.66 -9.62
CA VAL A 250 11.95 11.32 -9.38
C VAL A 250 11.62 11.20 -7.89
N ALA A 251 10.40 10.81 -7.57
CA ALA A 251 9.95 10.55 -6.21
C ALA A 251 9.69 9.04 -6.04
N ALA A 252 10.04 8.49 -4.87
CA ALA A 252 9.73 7.13 -4.49
C ALA A 252 9.47 7.08 -2.98
N ASN A 253 8.21 6.80 -2.61
CA ASN A 253 7.80 6.61 -1.21
C ASN A 253 7.48 5.14 -0.98
N ILE A 254 8.53 4.34 -0.89
CA ILE A 254 8.48 2.87 -0.81
C ILE A 254 9.50 2.36 0.21
N LEU A 255 9.46 1.07 0.53
CA LEU A 255 10.32 0.46 1.55
C LEU A 255 11.81 0.62 1.25
N ALA A 256 12.61 0.85 2.27
CA ALA A 256 14.07 1.08 2.16
C ALA A 256 14.84 -0.02 1.41
N PRO A 257 14.58 -1.33 1.59
CA PRO A 257 15.24 -2.38 0.78
C PRO A 257 14.97 -2.22 -0.72
N VAL A 258 13.73 -1.88 -1.11
CA VAL A 258 13.35 -1.66 -2.51
C VAL A 258 14.00 -0.40 -3.07
N LEU A 259 14.15 0.66 -2.26
CA LEU A 259 14.88 1.87 -2.64
C LEU A 259 16.35 1.59 -2.96
N VAL A 260 16.98 0.67 -2.25
CA VAL A 260 18.38 0.25 -2.54
C VAL A 260 18.50 -0.39 -3.92
N GLU A 261 17.55 -1.22 -4.31
CA GLU A 261 17.50 -1.84 -5.64
C GLU A 261 17.09 -0.85 -6.73
N LEU A 262 16.16 0.06 -6.44
CA LEU A 262 15.68 1.06 -7.37
C LEU A 262 16.74 2.11 -7.71
N THR A 263 17.50 2.58 -6.71
CA THR A 263 18.39 3.73 -6.86
C THR A 263 19.36 3.63 -8.04
N PRO A 264 20.09 2.52 -8.28
CA PRO A 264 21.01 2.41 -9.42
C PRO A 264 20.29 2.41 -10.78
N VAL A 265 19.02 2.05 -10.83
CA VAL A 265 18.21 2.04 -12.06
C VAL A 265 17.68 3.43 -12.35
N ILE A 266 17.11 4.08 -11.34
CA ILE A 266 16.37 5.34 -11.49
C ILE A 266 17.24 6.54 -11.90
N VAL A 267 18.56 6.47 -11.65
CA VAL A 267 19.51 7.47 -12.12
C VAL A 267 19.44 7.66 -13.64
N ASN A 268 19.07 6.60 -14.38
CA ASN A 268 18.98 6.67 -15.84
C ASN A 268 17.77 7.48 -16.32
N GLN A 269 16.71 7.58 -15.51
CA GLN A 269 15.51 8.37 -15.83
C GLN A 269 15.68 9.86 -15.50
N LEU A 270 16.54 10.18 -14.51
CA LEU A 270 16.83 11.54 -14.11
C LEU A 270 17.64 12.28 -15.17
N LYS A 271 17.27 13.53 -15.46
CA LYS A 271 18.12 14.47 -16.18
C LYS A 271 19.40 14.77 -15.39
N PRO A 272 20.51 15.19 -16.05
CA PRO A 272 21.61 15.85 -15.35
C PRO A 272 21.10 17.01 -14.49
N GLY A 273 21.49 17.06 -13.22
CA GLY A 273 20.96 18.02 -12.24
C GLY A 273 19.59 17.69 -11.66
N GLY A 274 18.94 16.63 -12.10
CA GLY A 274 17.63 16.17 -11.59
C GLY A 274 17.67 15.71 -10.13
N ILE A 275 16.53 15.79 -9.46
CA ILE A 275 16.36 15.56 -8.03
C ILE A 275 15.73 14.19 -7.80
N TYR A 276 16.31 13.40 -6.90
CA TYR A 276 15.79 12.16 -6.40
C TYR A 276 15.28 12.34 -4.96
N ILE A 277 14.00 12.07 -4.72
CA ILE A 277 13.34 12.23 -3.43
C ILE A 277 12.85 10.83 -2.99
N THR A 278 13.35 10.35 -1.86
CA THR A 278 12.98 9.02 -1.35
C THR A 278 12.49 9.10 0.08
N SER A 279 11.43 8.37 0.40
CA SER A 279 10.92 8.17 1.75
C SER A 279 10.31 6.76 1.88
N GLY A 280 9.63 6.46 3.00
CA GLY A 280 9.30 5.08 3.37
C GLY A 280 10.48 4.41 4.10
N ILE A 281 11.32 5.23 4.71
CA ILE A 281 12.57 4.84 5.37
C ILE A 281 12.39 5.06 6.86
N ILE A 282 12.48 4.00 7.66
CA ILE A 282 12.62 4.12 9.11
C ILE A 282 14.07 4.51 9.44
N ASP A 283 14.30 5.24 10.51
CA ASP A 283 15.60 5.82 10.88
C ASP A 283 16.73 4.77 10.94
N ASP A 284 16.46 3.57 11.41
CA ASP A 284 17.41 2.44 11.43
C ASP A 284 17.92 2.06 10.04
N LYS A 285 17.18 2.37 8.97
CA LYS A 285 17.52 2.05 7.57
C LYS A 285 18.05 3.23 6.77
N GLU A 286 18.21 4.41 7.39
CA GLU A 286 18.72 5.62 6.74
C GLU A 286 20.05 5.38 6.04
N GLU A 287 21.03 4.82 6.76
CA GLU A 287 22.40 4.68 6.24
C GLU A 287 22.45 3.76 5.00
N MET A 288 21.63 2.69 4.93
CA MET A 288 21.63 1.82 3.76
C MET A 288 21.15 2.53 2.50
N VAL A 289 20.14 3.42 2.63
CA VAL A 289 19.64 4.21 1.50
C VAL A 289 20.66 5.30 1.09
N LYS A 290 21.27 5.98 2.05
CA LYS A 290 22.34 6.95 1.78
C LYS A 290 23.55 6.32 1.07
N GLU A 291 23.92 5.11 1.47
CA GLU A 291 24.98 4.35 0.77
C GLU A 291 24.58 4.00 -0.66
N ALA A 292 23.33 3.59 -0.91
CA ALA A 292 22.84 3.31 -2.26
C ALA A 292 22.87 4.57 -3.14
N VAL A 293 22.42 5.72 -2.61
CA VAL A 293 22.48 7.04 -3.25
C VAL A 293 23.93 7.41 -3.61
N ALA A 294 24.86 7.27 -2.66
CA ALA A 294 26.27 7.57 -2.91
C ALA A 294 26.91 6.62 -3.94
N LYS A 295 26.62 5.31 -3.86
CA LYS A 295 27.11 4.30 -4.81
C LYS A 295 26.60 4.54 -6.24
N ALA A 296 25.37 5.08 -6.38
CA ALA A 296 24.79 5.48 -7.66
C ALA A 296 25.37 6.80 -8.23
N GLY A 297 26.29 7.45 -7.51
CA GLY A 297 26.93 8.70 -7.93
C GLY A 297 26.06 9.94 -7.78
N LEU A 298 24.99 9.86 -6.97
CA LEU A 298 24.16 11.01 -6.65
C LEU A 298 24.78 11.84 -5.51
N GLU A 299 24.60 13.15 -5.58
CA GLU A 299 24.98 14.09 -4.53
C GLU A 299 23.86 14.15 -3.48
N LEU A 300 24.15 13.78 -2.23
CA LEU A 300 23.20 13.94 -1.13
C LEU A 300 23.02 15.45 -0.84
N LEU A 301 21.77 15.95 -0.95
CA LEU A 301 21.45 17.34 -0.69
C LEU A 301 21.00 17.57 0.75
N GLU A 302 20.05 16.76 1.22
CA GLU A 302 19.48 16.86 2.56
C GLU A 302 18.81 15.58 3.00
N VAL A 303 18.70 15.42 4.32
CA VAL A 303 17.90 14.39 4.97
C VAL A 303 16.94 15.11 5.91
N THR A 304 15.64 14.79 5.79
CA THR A 304 14.60 15.38 6.64
C THR A 304 13.85 14.29 7.40
N TYR A 305 13.35 14.63 8.59
CA TYR A 305 12.77 13.68 9.53
C TYR A 305 11.37 14.11 9.97
N GLN A 306 10.51 13.15 10.22
CA GLN A 306 9.24 13.33 10.90
C GLN A 306 8.93 12.07 11.73
N GLY A 307 8.96 12.22 13.09
CA GLY A 307 8.96 11.04 13.97
C GLY A 307 10.18 10.15 13.71
N GLU A 308 9.95 8.88 13.52
CA GLU A 308 10.94 7.85 13.17
C GLU A 308 11.19 7.73 11.65
N TRP A 309 10.50 8.52 10.84
CA TRP A 309 10.55 8.44 9.39
C TRP A 309 11.50 9.44 8.77
N VAL A 310 12.15 9.01 7.69
CA VAL A 310 13.22 9.74 7.02
C VAL A 310 12.89 9.95 5.55
N CYS A 311 13.26 11.12 5.03
CA CYS A 311 13.27 11.40 3.60
C CYS A 311 14.70 11.81 3.19
N VAL A 312 15.23 11.11 2.21
CA VAL A 312 16.55 11.37 1.62
C VAL A 312 16.37 12.05 0.27
N THR A 313 16.94 13.25 0.12
CA THR A 313 16.90 14.00 -1.13
C THR A 313 18.30 14.13 -1.72
N ALA A 314 18.45 13.72 -2.98
CA ALA A 314 19.72 13.72 -3.67
C ALA A 314 19.61 14.32 -5.07
N ARG A 315 20.75 14.62 -5.70
CA ARG A 315 20.84 15.21 -7.05
C ARG A 315 21.72 14.35 -7.95
N LYS A 316 21.32 14.16 -9.19
CA LYS A 316 22.19 13.63 -10.24
C LYS A 316 23.20 14.71 -10.65
N ASN A 317 24.49 14.38 -10.63
CA ASN A 317 25.52 15.28 -11.10
C ASN A 317 25.31 15.69 -12.57
N ALA A 318 25.76 16.90 -12.93
CA ALA A 318 25.62 17.46 -14.27
C ALA A 318 26.51 16.77 -15.30
#